data_39b8fdaa72597f6c0ec0758a4a57346e
#
_entry.id   39b8fdaa72597f6c0ec0758a4a57346e
#
_cell.length_a   1.000
_cell.length_b   1.000
_cell.length_c   1.000
_cell.angle_alpha   90.00
_cell.angle_beta   90.00
_cell.angle_gamma   90.00
#
_symmetry.space_group_name_H-M   'P 1'
#
loop_
_entity.id
_entity.type
_entity.pdbx_description
1 polymer ?
#
loop_
_entity_poly.entity_id
_entity_poly.type
_entity_poly.pdbx_seq_one_letter_code
_entity_poly.pdbx_strand_id
1 'polypeptide(L)'
;MKPKLILLTLLCLCATAVAQSRQPHRKPFVTSEPMVHDPVMAYEDSTYHLFCTGVGIGHFTSNDRRQWTVSDQPVMTVIPKWTHDSVPGFQHHVWAPDVIRWHNRWWMAYSCSTFGKNGSAIGLLSARSLADAIWLDEGCIVASREGRDQWNAIDPCFVIDDDDQPWLFWGSFWDGIQMVRLDTTMHVAAGAVPRTIARRYNLADTQAESALPINPNPPKNPTSAYAGPNAIEAPFVFCHDGWYYLFVSWDYCCQGSKSNYQVAVGRSRQVDGPYLDRSGIDMRYGGGTVFLQGDKKEFEAAGHCAAYHLDSGEDIFICHGYSVARQGAPVLIQRTIRWTADGWPELRSPTG
;
A
#
# COMPACT_ATOMS: atom_id res chain seq x y z
N MET A 1 -85.63 -9.24 -32.66
CA MET A 1 -84.73 -8.12 -32.21
C MET A 1 -84.19 -8.49 -30.84
N LYS A 2 -82.90 -8.79 -30.74
CA LYS A 2 -82.24 -9.12 -29.43
C LYS A 2 -81.43 -7.89 -29.00
N PRO A 3 -81.51 -7.41 -27.77
CA PRO A 3 -80.68 -6.30 -27.30
C PRO A 3 -79.24 -6.76 -27.02
N LYS A 4 -78.29 -5.95 -27.47
CA LYS A 4 -76.86 -6.11 -27.17
C LYS A 4 -76.52 -5.53 -25.79
N LEU A 5 -76.04 -6.40 -24.91
CA LEU A 5 -75.54 -6.04 -23.60
C LEU A 5 -74.08 -5.47 -23.79
N ILE A 6 -73.89 -4.22 -23.42
CA ILE A 6 -72.55 -3.58 -23.39
C ILE A 6 -72.00 -3.77 -22.00
N LEU A 7 -70.92 -4.60 -21.90
CA LEU A 7 -70.17 -4.82 -20.68
C LEU A 7 -69.12 -3.73 -20.54
N LEU A 8 -69.28 -2.84 -19.57
CA LEU A 8 -68.33 -1.78 -19.23
C LEU A 8 -67.33 -2.38 -18.23
N THR A 9 -66.11 -2.66 -18.67
CA THR A 9 -65.00 -3.10 -17.80
C THR A 9 -64.35 -1.88 -17.18
N LEU A 10 -64.53 -1.71 -15.87
CA LEU A 10 -63.81 -0.72 -15.05
C LEU A 10 -62.42 -1.26 -14.75
N LEU A 11 -61.38 -0.67 -15.35
CA LEU A 11 -59.98 -0.91 -14.95
C LEU A 11 -59.67 -0.08 -13.69
N CYS A 12 -59.60 -0.74 -12.54
CA CYS A 12 -59.01 -0.18 -11.33
C CYS A 12 -57.49 -0.18 -11.47
N LEU A 13 -56.87 0.96 -11.73
CA LEU A 13 -55.43 1.18 -11.56
C LEU A 13 -55.13 1.30 -10.06
N CYS A 14 -54.69 0.22 -9.45
CA CYS A 14 -54.04 0.27 -8.13
C CYS A 14 -52.63 0.82 -8.29
N ALA A 15 -52.43 2.12 -8.05
CA ALA A 15 -51.13 2.71 -7.87
C ALA A 15 -50.56 2.24 -6.52
N THR A 16 -49.73 1.22 -6.51
CA THR A 16 -48.89 0.86 -5.34
C THR A 16 -47.82 1.91 -5.19
N ALA A 17 -48.03 2.86 -4.29
CA ALA A 17 -46.98 3.73 -3.79
C ALA A 17 -45.97 2.88 -3.03
N VAL A 18 -44.83 2.57 -3.66
CA VAL A 18 -43.67 2.01 -2.98
C VAL A 18 -43.13 3.12 -2.08
N ALA A 19 -43.46 3.06 -0.81
CA ALA A 19 -42.85 3.89 0.20
C ALA A 19 -41.36 3.52 0.25
N GLN A 20 -40.49 4.31 -0.42
CA GLN A 20 -39.06 4.24 -0.17
C GLN A 20 -38.87 4.61 1.30
N SER A 21 -38.59 3.62 2.13
CA SER A 21 -38.15 3.82 3.49
C SER A 21 -36.83 4.61 3.42
N ARG A 22 -36.90 5.92 3.71
CA ARG A 22 -35.68 6.72 3.95
C ARG A 22 -35.01 6.09 5.16
N GLN A 23 -33.94 5.34 4.92
CA GLN A 23 -33.03 4.95 6.00
C GLN A 23 -32.59 6.24 6.71
N PRO A 24 -32.62 6.29 8.04
CA PRO A 24 -32.13 7.45 8.76
C PRO A 24 -30.68 7.67 8.35
N HIS A 25 -30.35 8.88 7.86
CA HIS A 25 -28.99 9.27 7.53
C HIS A 25 -28.14 9.08 8.79
N ARG A 26 -27.38 7.98 8.81
CA ARG A 26 -26.39 7.74 9.86
C ARG A 26 -25.36 8.86 9.75
N LYS A 27 -25.13 9.60 10.85
CA LYS A 27 -24.08 10.64 10.84
C LYS A 27 -22.75 9.96 10.49
N PRO A 28 -21.96 10.54 9.57
CA PRO A 28 -20.65 9.99 9.25
C PRO A 28 -19.80 9.83 10.51
N PHE A 29 -19.08 8.74 10.62
CA PHE A 29 -18.12 8.56 11.71
C PHE A 29 -16.86 9.37 11.39
N VAL A 30 -16.51 10.31 12.28
CA VAL A 30 -15.35 11.18 12.14
C VAL A 30 -14.37 10.89 13.27
N THR A 31 -13.09 10.81 12.97
CA THR A 31 -12.02 10.54 13.94
C THR A 31 -10.77 11.36 13.63
N SER A 32 -10.05 11.77 14.68
CA SER A 32 -8.71 12.34 14.55
C SER A 32 -7.60 11.28 14.53
N GLU A 33 -7.95 10.03 14.86
CA GLU A 33 -7.01 8.91 14.96
C GLU A 33 -7.57 7.70 14.22
N PRO A 34 -7.48 7.68 12.86
CA PRO A 34 -7.94 6.55 12.10
C PRO A 34 -7.15 5.28 12.47
N MET A 35 -7.89 4.20 12.73
CA MET A 35 -7.29 2.87 12.88
C MET A 35 -7.03 2.32 11.48
N VAL A 36 -5.77 2.17 11.13
CA VAL A 36 -5.34 1.77 9.79
C VAL A 36 -4.14 0.84 9.85
N HIS A 37 -4.08 -0.08 8.90
CA HIS A 37 -2.88 -0.79 8.48
C HIS A 37 -2.54 -0.37 7.05
N ASP A 38 -1.25 -0.27 6.73
CA ASP A 38 -0.74 -0.06 5.38
C ASP A 38 -1.37 1.15 4.68
N PRO A 39 -1.29 2.35 5.30
CA PRO A 39 -1.97 3.54 4.79
C PRO A 39 -1.24 4.14 3.60
N VAL A 40 -2.02 4.51 2.58
CA VAL A 40 -1.57 5.38 1.47
C VAL A 40 -2.56 6.51 1.27
N MET A 41 -2.12 7.62 0.69
CA MET A 41 -2.92 8.82 0.58
C MET A 41 -2.88 9.37 -0.85
N ALA A 42 -3.99 9.95 -1.28
CA ALA A 42 -4.11 10.73 -2.50
C ALA A 42 -4.80 12.06 -2.22
N TYR A 43 -4.60 13.03 -3.10
CA TYR A 43 -5.23 14.35 -2.98
C TYR A 43 -5.90 14.73 -4.29
N GLU A 44 -7.18 15.05 -4.24
CA GLU A 44 -7.96 15.51 -5.39
C GLU A 44 -9.02 16.52 -4.90
N ASP A 45 -9.18 17.61 -5.61
CA ASP A 45 -10.23 18.62 -5.39
C ASP A 45 -10.39 19.04 -3.91
N SER A 46 -9.28 19.45 -3.29
CA SER A 46 -9.19 19.87 -1.89
C SER A 46 -9.56 18.79 -0.86
N THR A 47 -9.58 17.53 -1.27
CA THR A 47 -9.88 16.39 -0.41
C THR A 47 -8.70 15.40 -0.38
N TYR A 48 -8.25 15.06 0.81
CA TYR A 48 -7.35 13.94 1.04
C TYR A 48 -8.15 12.65 1.14
N HIS A 49 -7.72 11.64 0.41
CA HIS A 49 -8.25 10.29 0.44
C HIS A 49 -7.19 9.38 1.06
N LEU A 50 -7.52 8.71 2.15
CA LEU A 50 -6.66 7.74 2.83
C LEU A 50 -7.22 6.35 2.56
N PHE A 51 -6.41 5.50 1.97
CA PHE A 51 -6.73 4.10 1.71
C PHE A 51 -5.89 3.21 2.60
N CYS A 52 -6.42 2.05 2.98
CA CYS A 52 -5.72 1.12 3.86
C CYS A 52 -6.21 -0.32 3.69
N THR A 53 -5.46 -1.25 4.23
CA THR A 53 -5.87 -2.65 4.37
C THR A 53 -7.25 -2.77 5.00
N GLY A 54 -8.11 -3.61 4.41
CA GLY A 54 -9.48 -3.82 4.88
C GLY A 54 -10.30 -4.75 3.99
N VAL A 55 -11.54 -5.00 4.37
CA VAL A 55 -12.49 -5.71 3.50
C VAL A 55 -12.81 -4.81 2.30
N GLY A 56 -12.31 -5.19 1.12
CA GLY A 56 -12.47 -4.40 -0.10
C GLY A 56 -11.72 -3.06 -0.12
N ILE A 57 -10.66 -2.90 0.69
CA ILE A 57 -9.88 -1.67 0.91
C ILE A 57 -10.66 -0.62 1.71
N GLY A 58 -10.16 -0.28 2.90
CA GLY A 58 -10.68 0.80 3.74
C GLY A 58 -10.44 2.17 3.11
N HIS A 59 -11.40 3.09 3.30
CA HIS A 59 -11.31 4.43 2.74
C HIS A 59 -11.78 5.48 3.74
N PHE A 60 -11.02 6.57 3.85
CA PHE A 60 -11.33 7.74 4.66
C PHE A 60 -11.12 9.00 3.82
N THR A 61 -11.82 10.07 4.15
CA THR A 61 -11.64 11.37 3.53
C THR A 61 -11.38 12.46 4.58
N SER A 62 -10.61 13.48 4.20
CA SER A 62 -10.32 14.63 5.07
C SER A 62 -10.00 15.88 4.23
N ASN A 63 -10.36 17.05 4.72
CA ASN A 63 -9.96 18.33 4.12
C ASN A 63 -8.69 18.93 4.77
N ASP A 64 -8.28 18.41 5.92
CA ASP A 64 -7.20 19.00 6.73
C ASP A 64 -6.17 17.98 7.25
N ARG A 65 -6.34 16.67 6.91
CA ARG A 65 -5.54 15.54 7.42
C ARG A 65 -5.56 15.36 8.95
N ARG A 66 -6.45 16.06 9.65
CA ARG A 66 -6.62 16.00 11.11
C ARG A 66 -7.91 15.30 11.50
N GLN A 67 -9.00 15.61 10.79
CA GLN A 67 -10.29 14.97 10.99
C GLN A 67 -10.63 14.11 9.77
N TRP A 68 -10.76 12.83 10.00
CA TRP A 68 -11.00 11.83 8.96
C TRP A 68 -12.41 11.30 9.05
N THR A 69 -13.12 11.36 7.96
CA THR A 69 -14.45 10.76 7.81
C THR A 69 -14.31 9.38 7.22
N VAL A 70 -14.83 8.37 7.89
CA VAL A 70 -14.87 6.99 7.37
C VAL A 70 -15.89 6.91 6.24
N SER A 71 -15.51 6.38 5.11
CA SER A 71 -16.44 6.13 3.99
C SER A 71 -17.41 5.01 4.33
N ASP A 72 -18.68 5.18 3.94
CA ASP A 72 -19.74 4.20 4.19
C ASP A 72 -19.53 2.88 3.43
N GLN A 73 -18.77 2.92 2.36
CA GLN A 73 -18.43 1.76 1.52
C GLN A 73 -16.92 1.64 1.32
N PRO A 74 -16.39 0.42 1.22
CA PRO A 74 -15.01 0.19 0.81
C PRO A 74 -14.84 0.57 -0.67
N VAL A 75 -13.57 0.65 -1.11
CA VAL A 75 -13.21 0.91 -2.52
C VAL A 75 -13.83 -0.15 -3.44
N MET A 76 -13.73 -1.41 -3.07
CA MET A 76 -14.33 -2.54 -3.78
C MET A 76 -15.50 -3.12 -2.97
N THR A 77 -16.72 -2.93 -3.44
CA THR A 77 -17.92 -3.57 -2.88
C THR A 77 -18.11 -4.99 -3.41
N VAL A 78 -17.50 -5.30 -4.55
CA VAL A 78 -17.47 -6.63 -5.17
C VAL A 78 -16.03 -6.99 -5.45
N ILE A 79 -15.57 -8.09 -4.90
CA ILE A 79 -14.22 -8.61 -5.14
C ILE A 79 -14.19 -9.36 -6.49
N PRO A 80 -13.26 -9.03 -7.40
CA PRO A 80 -13.16 -9.70 -8.69
C PRO A 80 -12.92 -11.21 -8.56
N LYS A 81 -13.63 -12.00 -9.35
CA LYS A 81 -13.54 -13.48 -9.26
C LYS A 81 -12.13 -14.02 -9.47
N TRP A 82 -11.35 -13.40 -10.35
CA TRP A 82 -9.97 -13.84 -10.65
C TRP A 82 -9.06 -13.86 -9.40
N THR A 83 -9.36 -13.03 -8.36
CA THR A 83 -8.58 -13.00 -7.11
C THR A 83 -8.63 -14.36 -6.40
N HIS A 84 -9.79 -14.98 -6.32
CA HIS A 84 -9.98 -16.32 -5.75
C HIS A 84 -9.39 -17.43 -6.63
N ASP A 85 -9.45 -17.25 -7.95
CA ASP A 85 -8.85 -18.21 -8.90
C ASP A 85 -7.32 -18.19 -8.80
N SER A 86 -6.73 -17.00 -8.58
CA SER A 86 -5.27 -16.82 -8.42
C SER A 86 -4.77 -17.16 -7.00
N VAL A 87 -5.58 -16.87 -5.98
CA VAL A 87 -5.24 -17.05 -4.56
C VAL A 87 -6.40 -17.78 -3.86
N PRO A 88 -6.47 -19.12 -3.94
CA PRO A 88 -7.61 -19.90 -3.42
C PRO A 88 -7.88 -19.73 -1.92
N GLY A 89 -6.88 -19.32 -1.12
CA GLY A 89 -7.03 -19.04 0.32
C GLY A 89 -7.46 -17.61 0.66
N PHE A 90 -7.63 -16.75 -0.33
CA PHE A 90 -8.02 -15.35 -0.12
C PHE A 90 -9.47 -15.23 0.39
N GLN A 91 -9.67 -14.38 1.42
CA GLN A 91 -10.97 -14.23 2.10
C GLN A 91 -11.46 -12.77 2.11
N HIS A 92 -11.38 -12.06 0.98
CA HIS A 92 -11.90 -10.70 0.80
C HIS A 92 -11.23 -9.59 1.64
N HIS A 93 -10.25 -9.91 2.48
CA HIS A 93 -9.46 -8.93 3.21
C HIS A 93 -8.29 -8.51 2.33
N VAL A 94 -8.44 -7.39 1.66
CA VAL A 94 -7.49 -6.84 0.69
C VAL A 94 -6.43 -6.06 1.43
N TRP A 95 -5.15 -6.27 1.09
CA TRP A 95 -4.03 -5.69 1.82
C TRP A 95 -3.30 -4.64 1.01
N ALA A 96 -2.66 -3.73 1.75
CA ALA A 96 -1.62 -2.83 1.30
C ALA A 96 -1.89 -2.21 -0.09
N PRO A 97 -2.88 -1.34 -0.22
CA PRO A 97 -3.07 -0.61 -1.46
C PRO A 97 -1.94 0.39 -1.69
N ASP A 98 -1.63 0.67 -2.95
CA ASP A 98 -0.91 1.86 -3.37
C ASP A 98 -1.69 2.60 -4.45
N VAL A 99 -1.61 3.94 -4.46
CA VAL A 99 -2.41 4.77 -5.36
C VAL A 99 -1.58 5.88 -5.98
N ILE A 100 -1.67 6.03 -7.30
CA ILE A 100 -0.96 7.07 -8.05
C ILE A 100 -1.85 7.69 -9.13
N ARG A 101 -1.65 8.99 -9.41
CA ARG A 101 -2.23 9.64 -10.57
C ARG A 101 -1.22 9.66 -11.71
N TRP A 102 -1.59 9.07 -12.83
CA TRP A 102 -0.76 9.08 -14.02
C TRP A 102 -1.63 9.11 -15.30
N HIS A 103 -1.26 9.93 -16.29
CA HIS A 103 -1.98 10.16 -17.55
C HIS A 103 -3.48 10.44 -17.33
N ASN A 104 -3.78 11.40 -16.43
CA ASN A 104 -5.15 11.83 -16.08
C ASN A 104 -6.08 10.73 -15.54
N ARG A 105 -5.51 9.67 -14.99
CA ARG A 105 -6.23 8.56 -14.38
C ARG A 105 -5.60 8.22 -13.03
N TRP A 106 -6.41 7.83 -12.08
CA TRP A 106 -5.99 7.21 -10.84
C TRP A 106 -5.80 5.73 -11.07
N TRP A 107 -4.72 5.20 -10.57
CA TRP A 107 -4.36 3.80 -10.59
C TRP A 107 -4.15 3.33 -9.16
N MET A 108 -4.70 2.17 -8.81
CA MET A 108 -4.51 1.58 -7.49
C MET A 108 -4.10 0.13 -7.64
N ALA A 109 -2.93 -0.21 -7.09
CA ALA A 109 -2.54 -1.60 -6.89
C ALA A 109 -2.99 -2.08 -5.51
N TYR A 110 -3.25 -3.37 -5.36
CA TYR A 110 -3.68 -3.97 -4.10
C TYR A 110 -3.26 -5.42 -4.01
N SER A 111 -3.16 -5.97 -2.81
CA SER A 111 -2.67 -7.31 -2.56
C SER A 111 -3.79 -8.26 -2.16
N CYS A 112 -3.80 -9.45 -2.78
CA CYS A 112 -4.61 -10.60 -2.39
C CYS A 112 -3.66 -11.72 -1.94
N SER A 113 -3.80 -12.19 -0.71
CA SER A 113 -2.88 -13.18 -0.16
C SER A 113 -3.52 -13.99 0.97
N THR A 114 -2.74 -14.94 1.49
CA THR A 114 -2.99 -15.69 2.72
C THR A 114 -1.80 -15.51 3.64
N PHE A 115 -2.05 -15.21 4.92
CA PHE A 115 -0.99 -14.90 5.88
C PHE A 115 0.05 -16.04 6.00
N GLY A 116 1.33 -15.66 5.92
CA GLY A 116 2.47 -16.60 6.03
C GLY A 116 2.74 -17.44 4.79
N LYS A 117 2.12 -17.11 3.65
CA LYS A 117 2.29 -17.79 2.36
C LYS A 117 2.66 -16.81 1.26
N ASN A 118 3.29 -17.32 0.18
CA ASN A 118 3.60 -16.52 -1.01
C ASN A 118 2.77 -16.93 -2.24
N GLY A 119 1.68 -17.66 -2.04
CA GLY A 119 0.64 -17.81 -3.04
C GLY A 119 -0.22 -16.52 -3.04
N SER A 120 0.18 -15.52 -3.82
CA SER A 120 -0.35 -14.15 -3.73
C SER A 120 -0.52 -13.51 -5.09
N ALA A 121 -1.28 -12.42 -5.17
CA ALA A 121 -1.45 -11.65 -6.38
C ALA A 121 -1.63 -10.16 -6.09
N ILE A 122 -1.07 -9.31 -6.94
CA ILE A 122 -1.29 -7.87 -6.97
C ILE A 122 -2.29 -7.59 -8.08
N GLY A 123 -3.44 -7.01 -7.72
CA GLY A 123 -4.47 -6.56 -8.64
C GLY A 123 -4.34 -5.07 -8.95
N LEU A 124 -5.03 -4.64 -10.00
CA LEU A 124 -5.04 -3.27 -10.49
C LEU A 124 -6.47 -2.76 -10.60
N LEU A 125 -6.69 -1.57 -10.07
CA LEU A 125 -7.91 -0.79 -10.30
C LEU A 125 -7.55 0.52 -10.99
N SER A 126 -8.51 1.08 -11.71
CA SER A 126 -8.41 2.43 -12.26
C SER A 126 -9.66 3.25 -12.01
N ALA A 127 -9.49 4.58 -11.83
CA ALA A 127 -10.60 5.52 -11.69
C ALA A 127 -10.30 6.83 -12.43
N ARG A 128 -11.34 7.55 -12.85
CA ARG A 128 -11.19 8.89 -13.44
C ARG A 128 -11.10 9.97 -12.38
N SER A 129 -11.81 9.77 -11.28
CA SER A 129 -11.87 10.67 -10.14
C SER A 129 -12.00 9.85 -8.86
N LEU A 130 -11.39 10.31 -7.79
CA LEU A 130 -11.55 9.74 -6.46
C LEU A 130 -12.91 10.11 -5.84
N ALA A 131 -13.42 11.30 -6.18
CA ALA A 131 -14.71 11.79 -5.70
C ALA A 131 -15.89 10.93 -6.16
N ASP A 132 -15.83 10.39 -7.39
CA ASP A 132 -16.88 9.53 -7.94
C ASP A 132 -16.91 8.14 -7.29
N ALA A 133 -15.82 7.74 -6.66
CA ALA A 133 -15.62 6.43 -6.03
C ALA A 133 -15.93 5.23 -6.97
N ILE A 134 -15.76 5.42 -8.29
CA ILE A 134 -15.98 4.39 -9.31
C ILE A 134 -14.64 3.83 -9.76
N TRP A 135 -14.34 2.63 -9.28
CA TRP A 135 -13.12 1.91 -9.61
C TRP A 135 -13.43 0.76 -10.59
N LEU A 136 -12.64 0.68 -11.64
CA LEU A 136 -12.70 -0.38 -12.65
C LEU A 136 -11.62 -1.41 -12.36
N ASP A 137 -11.98 -2.71 -12.40
CA ASP A 137 -11.03 -3.81 -12.31
C ASP A 137 -10.27 -3.94 -13.62
N GLU A 138 -8.96 -3.79 -13.56
CA GLU A 138 -8.04 -3.94 -14.70
C GLU A 138 -7.30 -5.30 -14.64
N GLY A 139 -7.62 -6.14 -13.65
CA GLY A 139 -7.08 -7.48 -13.51
C GLY A 139 -5.80 -7.59 -12.69
N CYS A 140 -5.01 -8.65 -12.93
CA CYS A 140 -3.80 -8.97 -12.19
C CYS A 140 -2.56 -8.39 -12.85
N ILE A 141 -1.71 -7.70 -12.09
CA ILE A 141 -0.39 -7.21 -12.56
C ILE A 141 0.66 -8.31 -12.41
N VAL A 142 0.78 -8.86 -11.20
CA VAL A 142 1.81 -9.83 -10.80
C VAL A 142 1.20 -10.85 -9.87
N ALA A 143 1.59 -12.12 -10.01
CA ALA A 143 1.21 -13.18 -9.09
C ALA A 143 2.40 -14.08 -8.76
N SER A 144 2.50 -14.50 -7.51
CA SER A 144 3.45 -15.48 -7.02
C SER A 144 2.76 -16.78 -6.62
N ARG A 145 3.49 -17.88 -6.67
CA ARG A 145 2.99 -19.24 -6.33
C ARG A 145 3.96 -19.95 -5.41
N GLU A 146 3.42 -20.60 -4.40
CA GLU A 146 4.20 -21.46 -3.51
C GLU A 146 4.97 -22.51 -4.33
N GLY A 147 6.25 -22.71 -3.97
CA GLY A 147 7.11 -23.71 -4.62
C GLY A 147 7.61 -23.35 -6.03
N ARG A 148 7.13 -22.26 -6.64
CA ARG A 148 7.61 -21.75 -7.93
C ARG A 148 8.45 -20.48 -7.76
N ASP A 149 7.91 -19.50 -7.05
CA ASP A 149 8.51 -18.16 -6.95
C ASP A 149 9.23 -17.99 -5.61
N GLN A 150 10.38 -17.32 -5.66
CA GLN A 150 11.18 -17.02 -4.47
C GLN A 150 10.83 -15.65 -3.85
N TRP A 151 9.74 -15.05 -4.24
CA TRP A 151 9.24 -13.75 -3.76
C TRP A 151 7.73 -13.83 -3.51
N ASN A 152 7.17 -12.82 -2.88
CA ASN A 152 5.76 -12.73 -2.52
C ASN A 152 5.11 -11.53 -3.21
N ALA A 153 4.04 -11.74 -3.98
CA ALA A 153 3.34 -10.70 -4.73
C ALA A 153 2.35 -9.94 -3.82
N ILE A 154 2.87 -9.19 -2.86
CA ILE A 154 2.13 -8.25 -2.00
C ILE A 154 2.91 -6.95 -1.81
N ASP A 155 2.29 -5.98 -1.18
CA ASP A 155 2.83 -4.67 -0.82
C ASP A 155 3.34 -3.90 -2.05
N PRO A 156 2.46 -3.62 -3.02
CA PRO A 156 2.84 -2.88 -4.21
C PRO A 156 3.16 -1.43 -3.90
N CYS A 157 4.10 -0.85 -4.67
CA CYS A 157 4.34 0.58 -4.79
C CYS A 157 4.60 0.94 -6.24
N PHE A 158 3.85 1.88 -6.77
CA PHE A 158 4.07 2.46 -8.10
C PHE A 158 5.13 3.55 -8.05
N VAL A 159 5.94 3.62 -9.09
CA VAL A 159 6.89 4.72 -9.30
C VAL A 159 6.80 5.16 -10.76
N ILE A 160 6.74 6.46 -10.99
CA ILE A 160 6.96 7.04 -12.32
C ILE A 160 8.34 7.68 -12.28
N ASP A 161 9.21 7.30 -13.20
CA ASP A 161 10.55 7.87 -13.28
C ASP A 161 10.57 9.17 -14.09
N ASP A 162 11.75 9.79 -14.19
CA ASP A 162 11.95 11.06 -14.88
C ASP A 162 11.67 10.98 -16.41
N ASP A 163 11.67 9.77 -16.97
CA ASP A 163 11.33 9.50 -18.39
C ASP A 163 9.83 9.17 -18.59
N ASP A 164 8.97 9.43 -17.58
CA ASP A 164 7.54 9.11 -17.57
C ASP A 164 7.26 7.59 -17.69
N GLN A 165 8.23 6.75 -17.32
CA GLN A 165 8.13 5.30 -17.35
C GLN A 165 7.58 4.78 -16.03
N PRO A 166 6.46 4.02 -16.01
CA PRO A 166 5.94 3.42 -14.79
C PRO A 166 6.72 2.14 -14.41
N TRP A 167 6.88 1.97 -13.09
CA TRP A 167 7.51 0.84 -12.45
C TRP A 167 6.64 0.34 -11.30
N LEU A 168 6.73 -0.95 -11.01
CA LEU A 168 6.14 -1.57 -9.82
C LEU A 168 7.26 -2.12 -8.93
N PHE A 169 7.22 -1.73 -7.66
CA PHE A 169 7.99 -2.34 -6.58
C PHE A 169 7.02 -3.14 -5.71
N TRP A 170 7.45 -4.28 -5.19
CA TRP A 170 6.62 -5.10 -4.30
C TRP A 170 7.48 -6.08 -3.52
N GLY A 171 6.91 -6.74 -2.54
CA GLY A 171 7.53 -7.89 -1.90
C GLY A 171 7.44 -7.87 -0.38
N SER A 172 7.45 -9.05 0.17
CA SER A 172 7.41 -9.30 1.60
C SER A 172 8.09 -10.62 1.89
N PHE A 173 9.13 -10.58 2.72
CA PHE A 173 9.93 -11.75 3.09
C PHE A 173 10.57 -12.46 1.88
N TRP A 174 10.67 -13.78 1.85
CA TRP A 174 11.30 -14.61 0.81
C TRP A 174 12.60 -13.98 0.27
N ASP A 175 12.66 -13.63 -1.01
CA ASP A 175 13.81 -12.95 -1.63
C ASP A 175 13.73 -11.40 -1.56
N GLY A 176 12.90 -10.89 -0.67
CA GLY A 176 12.80 -9.45 -0.40
C GLY A 176 12.01 -8.68 -1.45
N ILE A 177 12.44 -7.45 -1.67
CA ILE A 177 11.75 -6.48 -2.53
C ILE A 177 12.14 -6.69 -3.99
N GLN A 178 11.13 -6.81 -4.82
CA GLN A 178 11.22 -6.95 -6.26
C GLN A 178 10.87 -5.64 -6.95
N MET A 179 11.31 -5.46 -8.18
CA MET A 179 10.86 -4.41 -9.07
C MET A 179 10.73 -4.90 -10.51
N VAL A 180 9.85 -4.26 -11.27
CA VAL A 180 9.68 -4.52 -12.71
C VAL A 180 9.17 -3.26 -13.42
N ARG A 181 9.54 -3.11 -14.68
CA ARG A 181 8.99 -2.07 -15.55
C ARG A 181 7.57 -2.42 -15.98
N LEU A 182 6.69 -1.44 -15.93
CA LEU A 182 5.31 -1.53 -16.43
C LEU A 182 5.20 -0.90 -17.83
N ASP A 183 4.12 -1.21 -18.53
CA ASP A 183 3.73 -0.54 -19.77
C ASP A 183 2.69 0.56 -19.51
N THR A 184 2.17 1.18 -20.57
CA THR A 184 1.19 2.27 -20.50
C THR A 184 -0.18 1.83 -20.00
N THR A 185 -0.42 0.55 -19.82
CA THR A 185 -1.63 -0.01 -19.20
C THR A 185 -1.44 -0.38 -17.74
N MET A 186 -0.27 -0.03 -17.16
CA MET A 186 0.15 -0.36 -15.79
C MET A 186 0.28 -1.88 -15.54
N HIS A 187 0.50 -2.67 -16.59
CA HIS A 187 0.84 -4.07 -16.49
C HIS A 187 2.32 -4.29 -16.78
N VAL A 188 2.85 -5.47 -16.43
CA VAL A 188 4.26 -5.79 -16.66
C VAL A 188 4.57 -5.65 -18.16
N ALA A 189 5.56 -4.81 -18.49
CA ALA A 189 5.95 -4.53 -19.87
C ALA A 189 6.47 -5.80 -20.55
N ALA A 190 6.19 -5.94 -21.84
CA ALA A 190 6.60 -7.11 -22.61
C ALA A 190 8.12 -7.36 -22.51
N GLY A 191 8.52 -8.57 -22.12
CA GLY A 191 9.91 -8.94 -21.92
C GLY A 191 10.57 -8.42 -20.65
N ALA A 192 9.88 -7.61 -19.82
CA ALA A 192 10.41 -7.22 -18.53
C ALA A 192 10.38 -8.41 -17.54
N VAL A 193 11.43 -8.53 -16.74
CA VAL A 193 11.60 -9.59 -15.76
C VAL A 193 11.77 -8.98 -14.38
N PRO A 194 11.04 -9.46 -13.36
CA PRO A 194 11.26 -9.04 -11.98
C PRO A 194 12.71 -9.24 -11.55
N ARG A 195 13.21 -8.29 -10.75
CA ARG A 195 14.53 -8.40 -10.12
C ARG A 195 14.49 -7.90 -8.69
N THR A 196 15.31 -8.51 -7.83
CA THR A 196 15.42 -8.12 -6.44
C THR A 196 16.20 -6.82 -6.31
N ILE A 197 15.66 -5.89 -5.51
CA ILE A 197 16.24 -4.56 -5.28
C ILE A 197 16.64 -4.30 -3.83
N ALA A 198 16.05 -5.02 -2.87
CA ALA A 198 16.42 -4.92 -1.46
C ALA A 198 16.17 -6.24 -0.72
N ARG A 199 17.02 -6.54 0.28
CA ARG A 199 16.93 -7.65 1.21
C ARG A 199 17.27 -7.17 2.61
N ARG A 200 16.69 -7.83 3.61
CA ARG A 200 17.01 -7.56 5.02
C ARG A 200 18.40 -8.10 5.37
N TYR A 201 18.77 -9.20 4.76
CA TYR A 201 20.04 -9.87 4.97
C TYR A 201 20.77 -10.12 3.69
N ASN A 202 22.09 -10.24 3.84
CA ASN A 202 22.95 -10.73 2.81
C ASN A 202 22.90 -12.26 2.80
N LEU A 203 22.30 -12.83 1.77
CA LEU A 203 22.28 -14.27 1.57
C LEU A 203 23.66 -14.70 1.03
N ALA A 204 24.18 -15.84 1.52
CA ALA A 204 25.52 -16.32 1.20
C ALA A 204 25.80 -16.41 -0.31
N ASP A 205 24.78 -16.81 -1.09
CA ASP A 205 24.88 -16.98 -2.53
C ASP A 205 24.95 -15.67 -3.32
N THR A 206 24.59 -14.53 -2.70
CA THR A 206 24.60 -13.21 -3.33
C THR A 206 25.90 -12.45 -3.08
N GLN A 207 26.74 -12.86 -2.15
CA GLN A 207 27.99 -12.19 -1.81
C GLN A 207 28.98 -12.16 -2.98
N ALA A 208 29.04 -13.23 -3.78
CA ALA A 208 29.93 -13.32 -4.93
C ALA A 208 29.57 -12.38 -6.09
N GLU A 209 28.31 -11.89 -6.13
CA GLU A 209 27.80 -11.05 -7.22
C GLU A 209 27.96 -9.57 -6.95
N SER A 210 28.29 -9.18 -5.71
CA SER A 210 28.37 -7.77 -5.32
C SER A 210 29.74 -7.17 -5.53
N ALA A 211 29.81 -6.13 -6.36
CA ALA A 211 30.96 -5.21 -6.43
C ALA A 211 30.89 -4.07 -5.39
N LEU A 212 29.78 -3.96 -4.64
CA LEU A 212 29.52 -2.91 -3.67
C LEU A 212 29.76 -3.40 -2.24
N PRO A 213 29.95 -2.48 -1.26
CA PRO A 213 30.11 -2.86 0.13
C PRO A 213 28.95 -3.73 0.61
N ILE A 214 29.28 -4.80 1.31
CA ILE A 214 28.32 -5.75 1.89
C ILE A 214 28.27 -5.51 3.39
N ASN A 215 27.07 -5.55 4.01
CA ASN A 215 26.98 -5.50 5.45
C ASN A 215 27.64 -6.76 6.08
N PRO A 216 28.77 -6.63 6.76
CA PRO A 216 29.50 -7.79 7.30
C PRO A 216 28.80 -8.45 8.48
N ASN A 217 27.86 -7.74 9.13
CA ASN A 217 27.16 -8.16 10.33
C ASN A 217 25.66 -7.90 10.23
N PRO A 218 24.94 -8.60 9.35
CA PRO A 218 23.50 -8.42 9.23
C PRO A 218 22.83 -8.83 10.56
N PRO A 219 21.80 -8.12 11.02
CA PRO A 219 21.08 -8.49 12.23
C PRO A 219 20.47 -9.88 12.08
N LYS A 220 20.40 -10.62 13.17
CA LYS A 220 19.74 -11.93 13.18
C LYS A 220 18.24 -11.74 13.04
N ASN A 221 17.66 -12.44 12.08
CA ASN A 221 16.23 -12.42 11.83
C ASN A 221 15.56 -13.65 12.44
N PRO A 222 14.53 -13.49 13.29
CA PRO A 222 13.70 -14.63 13.66
C PRO A 222 13.05 -15.17 12.38
N THR A 223 13.28 -16.44 12.09
CA THR A 223 12.72 -17.08 10.90
C THR A 223 11.26 -17.45 11.13
N SER A 224 10.38 -17.12 10.20
CA SER A 224 9.12 -17.85 10.07
C SER A 224 9.40 -19.16 9.32
N ALA A 225 8.74 -20.24 9.71
CA ALA A 225 8.89 -21.54 9.04
C ALA A 225 8.50 -21.50 7.55
N TYR A 226 7.72 -20.49 7.14
CA TYR A 226 7.16 -20.36 5.80
C TYR A 226 7.83 -19.26 4.97
N ALA A 227 8.16 -18.12 5.59
CA ALA A 227 8.64 -16.94 4.89
C ALA A 227 10.17 -16.80 4.83
N GLY A 228 10.90 -17.69 5.49
CA GLY A 228 12.37 -17.64 5.55
C GLY A 228 12.94 -16.51 6.40
N PRO A 229 14.25 -16.25 6.32
CA PRO A 229 14.96 -15.34 7.23
C PRO A 229 14.91 -13.86 6.83
N ASN A 230 14.27 -13.49 5.74
CA ASN A 230 14.39 -12.16 5.12
C ASN A 230 13.20 -11.25 5.48
N ALA A 231 13.13 -10.77 6.74
CA ALA A 231 12.06 -9.91 7.24
C ALA A 231 12.18 -8.47 6.72
N ILE A 232 11.81 -8.28 5.48
CA ILE A 232 11.71 -7.01 4.76
C ILE A 232 10.43 -7.01 3.93
N GLU A 233 9.70 -5.89 3.90
CA GLU A 233 8.47 -5.74 3.12
C GLU A 233 8.13 -4.27 2.89
N ALA A 234 6.95 -4.01 2.29
CA ALA A 234 6.37 -2.67 2.17
C ALA A 234 7.32 -1.65 1.54
N PRO A 235 7.78 -1.84 0.30
CA PRO A 235 8.57 -0.84 -0.39
C PRO A 235 7.74 0.41 -0.65
N PHE A 236 8.34 1.57 -0.50
CA PHE A 236 7.81 2.84 -0.99
C PHE A 236 8.96 3.68 -1.55
N VAL A 237 8.81 4.17 -2.79
CA VAL A 237 9.83 5.01 -3.42
C VAL A 237 9.35 6.45 -3.45
N PHE A 238 10.14 7.35 -2.89
CA PHE A 238 9.89 8.80 -2.88
C PHE A 238 11.02 9.52 -3.61
N CYS A 239 10.65 10.46 -4.50
CA CYS A 239 11.63 11.26 -5.26
C CYS A 239 11.85 12.62 -4.60
N HIS A 240 13.10 13.02 -4.39
CA HIS A 240 13.47 14.33 -3.87
C HIS A 240 14.84 14.75 -4.37
N ASP A 241 14.97 15.97 -4.93
CA ASP A 241 16.21 16.54 -5.46
C ASP A 241 17.00 15.60 -6.40
N GLY A 242 16.27 14.92 -7.30
CA GLY A 242 16.85 13.99 -8.27
C GLY A 242 17.43 12.71 -7.64
N TRP A 243 16.97 12.36 -6.42
CA TRP A 243 17.21 11.09 -5.78
C TRP A 243 15.90 10.31 -5.64
N TYR A 244 15.99 9.01 -5.82
CA TYR A 244 14.97 8.04 -5.45
C TYR A 244 15.32 7.48 -4.08
N TYR A 245 14.42 7.61 -3.09
CA TYR A 245 14.56 7.07 -1.75
C TYR A 245 13.66 5.85 -1.62
N LEU A 246 14.26 4.67 -1.49
CA LEU A 246 13.54 3.43 -1.24
C LEU A 246 13.40 3.26 0.26
N PHE A 247 12.19 3.45 0.76
CA PHE A 247 11.79 3.06 2.11
C PHE A 247 11.33 1.62 2.08
N VAL A 248 11.66 0.88 3.12
CA VAL A 248 11.23 -0.50 3.34
C VAL A 248 10.91 -0.69 4.81
N SER A 249 10.09 -1.65 5.12
CA SER A 249 9.82 -2.02 6.50
C SER A 249 10.56 -3.29 6.86
N TRP A 250 11.17 -3.31 8.04
CA TRP A 250 11.93 -4.40 8.60
C TRP A 250 11.23 -5.03 9.77
N ASP A 251 11.50 -6.32 9.98
CA ASP A 251 11.05 -7.13 11.09
C ASP A 251 9.53 -7.39 11.06
N TYR A 252 8.82 -7.41 12.18
CA TYR A 252 7.48 -7.99 12.24
C TYR A 252 6.40 -6.98 12.61
N CYS A 253 5.39 -6.87 11.75
CA CYS A 253 4.10 -6.25 12.03
C CYS A 253 3.13 -7.24 12.71
N CYS A 254 1.89 -6.83 12.85
CA CYS A 254 0.69 -7.66 13.01
C CYS A 254 0.64 -8.47 14.33
N GLN A 255 1.42 -8.05 15.35
CA GLN A 255 1.48 -8.66 16.68
C GLN A 255 1.06 -7.69 17.78
N GLY A 256 0.40 -6.58 17.42
CA GLY A 256 -0.01 -5.54 18.38
C GLY A 256 1.18 -5.00 19.16
N SER A 257 1.10 -4.99 20.49
CA SER A 257 2.18 -4.52 21.38
C SER A 257 3.48 -5.33 21.32
N LYS A 258 3.48 -6.51 20.69
CA LYS A 258 4.66 -7.35 20.49
C LYS A 258 5.34 -7.09 19.14
N SER A 259 4.79 -6.24 18.30
CA SER A 259 5.40 -5.87 17.03
C SER A 259 6.74 -5.17 17.26
N ASN A 260 7.69 -5.41 16.36
CA ASN A 260 9.01 -4.77 16.35
C ASN A 260 9.32 -4.14 14.98
N TYR A 261 8.28 -3.85 14.23
CA TYR A 261 8.29 -3.25 12.92
C TYR A 261 9.02 -1.90 12.92
N GLN A 262 9.84 -1.64 11.90
CA GLN A 262 10.60 -0.41 11.74
C GLN A 262 10.83 -0.08 10.28
N VAL A 263 11.06 1.19 9.96
CA VAL A 263 11.31 1.67 8.59
C VAL A 263 12.80 1.92 8.40
N ALA A 264 13.35 1.41 7.28
CA ALA A 264 14.68 1.72 6.82
C ALA A 264 14.65 2.37 5.43
N VAL A 265 15.72 3.09 5.07
CA VAL A 265 15.82 3.81 3.81
C VAL A 265 17.21 3.68 3.19
N GLY A 266 17.22 3.60 1.87
CA GLY A 266 18.40 3.82 1.02
C GLY A 266 18.04 4.71 -0.16
N ARG A 267 19.03 5.21 -0.89
CA ARG A 267 18.78 6.11 -2.03
C ARG A 267 19.61 5.75 -3.26
N SER A 268 19.08 6.13 -4.42
CA SER A 268 19.73 5.97 -5.72
C SER A 268 19.52 7.19 -6.61
N ARG A 269 20.38 7.41 -7.58
CA ARG A 269 20.15 8.36 -8.69
C ARG A 269 19.30 7.77 -9.82
N GLN A 270 19.10 6.47 -9.82
CA GLN A 270 18.34 5.74 -10.82
C GLN A 270 17.22 4.96 -10.13
N VAL A 271 16.03 4.95 -10.73
CA VAL A 271 14.87 4.24 -10.19
C VAL A 271 15.16 2.76 -9.98
N ASP A 272 15.99 2.19 -10.83
CA ASP A 272 16.35 0.78 -10.80
C ASP A 272 17.59 0.45 -9.95
N GLY A 273 18.07 1.42 -9.18
CA GLY A 273 19.16 1.27 -8.21
C GLY A 273 20.58 1.34 -8.80
N PRO A 274 21.60 0.94 -8.04
CA PRO A 274 21.52 0.39 -6.69
C PRO A 274 21.07 1.44 -5.65
N TYR A 275 20.25 1.01 -4.70
CA TYR A 275 19.90 1.82 -3.54
C TYR A 275 20.92 1.63 -2.43
N LEU A 276 21.64 2.67 -2.07
CA LEU A 276 22.69 2.63 -1.05
C LEU A 276 22.16 3.25 0.25
N ASP A 277 22.52 2.68 1.37
CA ASP A 277 22.30 3.27 2.67
C ASP A 277 23.30 4.40 2.97
N ARG A 278 23.19 5.04 4.14
CA ARG A 278 24.06 6.16 4.54
C ARG A 278 25.54 5.75 4.70
N SER A 279 25.81 4.46 4.86
CA SER A 279 27.15 3.88 4.92
C SER A 279 27.67 3.42 3.57
N GLY A 280 26.88 3.55 2.49
CA GLY A 280 27.23 3.11 1.14
C GLY A 280 27.00 1.62 0.90
N ILE A 281 26.24 0.93 1.77
CA ILE A 281 25.92 -0.47 1.60
C ILE A 281 24.66 -0.60 0.74
N ASP A 282 24.72 -1.46 -0.28
CA ASP A 282 23.60 -1.73 -1.17
C ASP A 282 22.48 -2.50 -0.43
N MET A 283 21.25 -2.03 -0.57
CA MET A 283 20.08 -2.65 0.05
C MET A 283 19.83 -4.08 -0.45
N ARG A 284 20.29 -4.44 -1.64
CA ARG A 284 20.22 -5.85 -2.12
C ARG A 284 21.03 -6.81 -1.24
N TYR A 285 22.00 -6.28 -0.50
CA TYR A 285 22.95 -7.05 0.31
C TYR A 285 22.86 -6.68 1.80
N GLY A 286 21.67 -6.33 2.27
CA GLY A 286 21.40 -6.05 3.67
C GLY A 286 21.70 -4.64 4.11
N GLY A 287 21.93 -3.70 3.18
CA GLY A 287 21.99 -2.27 3.48
C GLY A 287 20.64 -1.71 3.90
N GLY A 288 20.67 -0.52 4.46
CA GLY A 288 19.51 0.25 4.90
C GLY A 288 19.82 1.06 6.16
N THR A 289 19.46 2.33 6.15
CA THR A 289 19.57 3.21 7.33
C THR A 289 18.24 3.25 8.02
N VAL A 290 18.18 2.93 9.32
CA VAL A 290 16.94 3.04 10.13
C VAL A 290 16.44 4.48 10.09
N PHE A 291 15.20 4.66 9.68
CA PHE A 291 14.52 5.95 9.54
C PHE A 291 13.48 6.19 10.63
N LEU A 292 12.68 5.16 10.95
CA LEU A 292 11.69 5.19 12.02
C LEU A 292 11.66 3.86 12.74
N GLN A 293 11.62 3.90 14.07
CA GLN A 293 11.35 2.75 14.93
C GLN A 293 10.42 3.16 16.07
N GLY A 294 9.77 2.18 16.70
CA GLY A 294 8.98 2.44 17.91
C GLY A 294 9.82 2.98 19.04
N ASP A 295 9.35 4.03 19.69
CA ASP A 295 10.01 4.67 20.84
C ASP A 295 9.61 4.04 22.19
N LYS A 296 8.68 3.05 22.16
CA LYS A 296 8.10 2.38 23.32
C LYS A 296 7.35 3.30 24.30
N LYS A 297 7.04 4.52 23.85
CA LYS A 297 6.28 5.54 24.59
C LYS A 297 5.01 5.92 23.85
N GLU A 298 5.15 6.39 22.61
CA GLU A 298 4.04 6.70 21.74
C GLU A 298 3.63 5.43 20.95
N PHE A 299 4.62 4.75 20.37
CA PHE A 299 4.42 3.54 19.55
C PHE A 299 5.36 2.41 19.94
N GLU A 300 4.82 1.20 20.00
CA GLU A 300 5.59 -0.03 20.17
C GLU A 300 6.48 -0.31 18.96
N ALA A 301 5.93 -0.07 17.77
CA ALA A 301 6.53 -0.31 16.48
C ALA A 301 5.80 0.53 15.43
N ALA A 302 6.43 0.80 14.28
CA ALA A 302 5.83 1.52 13.18
C ALA A 302 6.43 1.08 11.84
N GLY A 303 5.62 1.01 10.79
CA GLY A 303 6.07 0.60 9.47
C GLY A 303 4.98 0.72 8.41
N HIS A 304 5.27 0.17 7.23
CA HIS A 304 4.45 0.25 6.03
C HIS A 304 4.10 1.71 5.71
N CYS A 305 5.05 2.39 5.12
CA CYS A 305 5.01 3.85 4.97
C CYS A 305 4.71 4.29 3.55
N ALA A 306 4.31 5.56 3.45
CA ALA A 306 4.28 6.34 2.22
C ALA A 306 4.77 7.76 2.49
N ALA A 307 5.21 8.47 1.45
CA ALA A 307 5.68 9.84 1.55
C ALA A 307 5.16 10.67 0.37
N TYR A 308 4.89 11.95 0.61
CA TYR A 308 4.24 12.82 -0.37
C TYR A 308 4.77 14.25 -0.32
N HIS A 309 4.89 14.88 -1.48
CA HIS A 309 4.99 16.33 -1.61
C HIS A 309 3.61 16.95 -1.46
N LEU A 310 3.48 17.93 -0.60
CA LEU A 310 2.25 18.70 -0.46
C LEU A 310 2.35 20.00 -1.25
N ASP A 311 1.21 20.53 -1.69
CA ASP A 311 1.11 21.85 -2.34
C ASP A 311 1.67 22.99 -1.48
N SER A 312 1.74 22.79 -0.16
CA SER A 312 2.37 23.72 0.79
C SER A 312 3.91 23.78 0.66
N GLY A 313 4.52 22.87 -0.09
CA GLY A 313 5.97 22.71 -0.18
C GLY A 313 6.57 21.84 0.94
N GLU A 314 5.73 21.25 1.79
CA GLU A 314 6.19 20.30 2.79
C GLU A 314 6.23 18.87 2.24
N ASP A 315 7.24 18.12 2.66
CA ASP A 315 7.27 16.66 2.47
C ASP A 315 6.73 15.99 3.73
N ILE A 316 5.77 15.10 3.55
CA ILE A 316 5.19 14.36 4.65
C ILE A 316 5.45 12.86 4.49
N PHE A 317 5.54 12.22 5.64
CA PHE A 317 5.64 10.79 5.80
C PHE A 317 4.40 10.28 6.55
N ILE A 318 3.81 9.20 6.09
CA ILE A 318 2.74 8.49 6.79
C ILE A 318 3.09 7.03 6.93
N CYS A 319 2.60 6.39 7.99
CA CYS A 319 2.69 4.95 8.19
C CYS A 319 1.63 4.51 9.21
N HIS A 320 1.51 3.23 9.50
CA HIS A 320 0.81 2.81 10.70
C HIS A 320 1.80 2.60 11.86
N GLY A 321 1.34 2.86 13.06
CA GLY A 321 2.08 2.59 14.30
C GLY A 321 1.21 1.89 15.33
N TYR A 322 1.81 0.98 16.09
CA TYR A 322 1.13 0.24 17.16
C TYR A 322 1.13 1.07 18.44
N SER A 323 0.03 1.75 18.70
CA SER A 323 -0.09 2.73 19.80
C SER A 323 0.04 2.09 21.17
N VAL A 324 0.98 2.58 21.99
CA VAL A 324 1.15 2.15 23.38
C VAL A 324 -0.11 2.46 24.20
N ALA A 325 -0.67 3.67 24.06
CA ALA A 325 -1.88 4.10 24.75
C ALA A 325 -3.12 3.27 24.41
N ARG A 326 -3.12 2.63 23.21
CA ARG A 326 -4.21 1.76 22.74
C ARG A 326 -3.83 0.29 22.71
N GLN A 327 -2.90 -0.13 23.57
CA GLN A 327 -2.51 -1.54 23.76
C GLN A 327 -2.09 -2.22 22.45
N GLY A 328 -1.37 -1.51 21.59
CA GLY A 328 -0.87 -2.02 20.31
C GLY A 328 -1.87 -1.99 19.18
N ALA A 329 -2.98 -1.24 19.29
CA ALA A 329 -3.86 -1.01 18.15
C ALA A 329 -3.14 -0.17 17.08
N PRO A 330 -3.27 -0.51 15.78
CA PRO A 330 -2.63 0.24 14.72
C PRO A 330 -3.36 1.55 14.44
N VAL A 331 -2.63 2.65 14.38
CA VAL A 331 -3.16 4.00 14.11
C VAL A 331 -2.30 4.70 13.07
N LEU A 332 -2.90 5.69 12.38
CA LEU A 332 -2.18 6.54 11.43
C LEU A 332 -1.15 7.41 12.14
N ILE A 333 0.10 7.32 11.69
CA ILE A 333 1.17 8.26 12.02
C ILE A 333 1.34 9.21 10.84
N GLN A 334 1.45 10.51 11.12
CA GLN A 334 1.82 11.53 10.14
C GLN A 334 2.96 12.37 10.70
N ARG A 335 4.03 12.59 9.93
CA ARG A 335 5.21 13.38 10.33
C ARG A 335 5.72 14.18 9.12
N THR A 336 6.30 15.35 9.37
CA THR A 336 7.02 16.12 8.34
C THR A 336 8.41 15.54 8.15
N ILE A 337 8.83 15.36 6.90
CA ILE A 337 10.20 15.02 6.53
C ILE A 337 11.04 16.31 6.54
N ARG A 338 12.23 16.23 7.12
CA ARG A 338 13.30 17.24 7.00
C ARG A 338 14.43 16.61 6.22
N TRP A 339 15.09 17.43 5.44
CA TRP A 339 16.26 17.00 4.66
C TRP A 339 17.52 17.53 5.30
N THR A 340 18.47 16.67 5.54
CA THR A 340 19.82 17.07 6.01
C THR A 340 20.60 17.75 4.88
N ALA A 341 21.69 18.44 5.21
CA ALA A 341 22.52 19.10 4.19
C ALA A 341 23.13 18.14 3.16
N ASP A 342 23.32 16.88 3.53
CA ASP A 342 23.75 15.79 2.65
C ASP A 342 22.60 15.04 1.97
N GLY A 343 21.37 15.55 2.08
CA GLY A 343 20.18 15.10 1.37
C GLY A 343 19.59 13.80 1.93
N TRP A 344 19.71 13.51 3.22
CA TRP A 344 19.00 12.38 3.84
C TRP A 344 17.72 12.82 4.54
N PRO A 345 16.66 11.98 4.49
CA PRO A 345 15.42 12.29 5.18
C PRO A 345 15.58 12.04 6.69
N GLU A 346 14.95 12.92 7.47
CA GLU A 346 14.78 12.79 8.91
C GLU A 346 13.36 13.20 9.30
N LEU A 347 12.78 12.60 10.32
CA LEU A 347 11.46 13.00 10.80
C LEU A 347 11.58 14.14 11.81
N ARG A 348 10.70 15.14 11.64
CA ARG A 348 10.55 16.20 12.64
C ARG A 348 9.89 15.61 13.89
N SER A 349 10.49 15.85 15.05
CA SER A 349 9.87 15.52 16.34
C SER A 349 8.53 16.23 16.49
N PRO A 350 7.50 15.60 17.10
CA PRO A 350 6.19 16.23 17.34
C PRO A 350 6.24 17.50 18.19
N THR A 351 7.35 17.72 18.91
CA THR A 351 7.58 18.79 19.89
C THR A 351 8.61 19.80 19.42
N GLY A 352 8.67 20.10 18.14
CA GLY A 352 9.59 21.09 17.58
C GLY A 352 8.88 22.20 16.81
#